data_bfa502505dfa1ac3d46d33656aeeb5dc
#
_entry.id   bfa502505dfa1ac3d46d33656aeeb5dc
#
_cell.length_a   1.000
_cell.length_b   1.000
_cell.length_c   1.000
_cell.angle_alpha   90.00
_cell.angle_beta   90.00
_cell.angle_gamma   90.00
#
_symmetry.space_group_name_H-M   'P 1'
#
loop_
_entity.id
_entity.type
_entity.pdbx_description
1 polymer ?
#
loop_
_entity_poly.entity_id
_entity_poly.type
_entity_poly.pdbx_seq_one_letter_code
_entity_poly.pdbx_strand_id
1 'polypeptide(L)'
;MVMSDLGSAPSLADLLLGSSQSAAVRAWLDWSVACGRLAAASAGCQDQFLRIRGQYGGAPDSRWLSDCVLKTADLVVPLGIGVPAGLAADLADVVAGWEHGYQVFSPGDICPDNNLVTAAGIRFVDFESAEFHSVFLDAAYLRMPFSTCWCVLRMPPGLAAAGESAYRREVVTAFPDLASDAAWEAGALRASAAWTIHAMSYLLDRAVSGDASMNDDVAAAPGRRQLLRYRWQTLGDQLGAAGALPALAELMRRLLSATEHWRALALPLYPALRLITDDGSDDEPSSVMR
;
A
#
# COMPACT_ATOMS: atom_id res chain seq x y z
N MET A 1 26.08 14.91 5.11
CA MET A 1 25.40 13.97 6.02
C MET A 1 26.29 12.74 6.15
N VAL A 2 26.48 12.20 7.35
CA VAL A 2 27.21 10.94 7.59
C VAL A 2 26.20 9.93 8.09
N MET A 3 26.11 8.77 7.45
CA MET A 3 25.24 7.67 7.83
C MET A 3 26.10 6.47 8.22
N SER A 4 25.59 5.64 9.14
CA SER A 4 26.22 4.35 9.44
C SER A 4 26.04 3.41 8.26
N ASP A 5 27.09 2.67 7.93
CA ASP A 5 27.00 1.57 6.98
C ASP A 5 26.16 0.43 7.63
N LEU A 6 25.10 0.02 6.95
CA LEU A 6 24.24 -1.08 7.39
C LEU A 6 24.69 -2.45 6.87
N GLY A 7 25.81 -2.48 6.12
CA GLY A 7 26.33 -3.68 5.48
C GLY A 7 25.49 -4.18 4.31
N SER A 8 25.80 -5.36 3.82
CA SER A 8 25.13 -6.01 2.68
C SER A 8 23.95 -6.88 3.16
N ALA A 9 22.90 -6.24 3.72
CA ALA A 9 21.68 -6.96 4.06
C ALA A 9 20.72 -6.99 2.85
N PRO A 10 19.97 -8.09 2.64
CA PRO A 10 18.93 -8.12 1.61
C PRO A 10 17.82 -7.13 1.95
N SER A 11 17.22 -6.55 0.91
CA SER A 11 15.98 -5.79 1.07
C SER A 11 14.76 -6.74 1.22
N LEU A 12 13.63 -6.21 1.67
CA LEU A 12 12.38 -6.95 1.64
C LEU A 12 11.99 -7.33 0.20
N ALA A 13 12.32 -6.47 -0.80
CA ALA A 13 12.11 -6.77 -2.21
C ALA A 13 12.91 -8.01 -2.65
N ASP A 14 14.20 -8.11 -2.27
CA ASP A 14 15.05 -9.26 -2.60
C ASP A 14 14.44 -10.57 -2.05
N LEU A 15 13.88 -10.53 -0.86
CA LEU A 15 13.28 -11.71 -0.24
C LEU A 15 11.94 -12.08 -0.87
N LEU A 16 11.08 -11.11 -1.18
CA LEU A 16 9.78 -11.35 -1.83
C LEU A 16 9.95 -11.84 -3.27
N LEU A 17 10.92 -11.30 -4.00
CA LEU A 17 11.26 -11.68 -5.37
C LEU A 17 12.16 -12.92 -5.44
N GLY A 18 12.70 -13.35 -4.32
CA GLY A 18 13.56 -14.53 -4.20
C GLY A 18 12.81 -15.85 -4.27
N SER A 19 13.43 -16.92 -3.74
CA SER A 19 12.88 -18.28 -3.78
C SER A 19 12.55 -18.87 -2.41
N SER A 20 12.93 -18.20 -1.31
CA SER A 20 12.73 -18.74 0.05
C SER A 20 11.42 -18.25 0.65
N GLN A 21 10.38 -19.08 0.61
CA GLN A 21 9.07 -18.78 1.20
C GLN A 21 9.18 -18.41 2.69
N SER A 22 9.90 -19.21 3.49
CA SER A 22 10.02 -18.97 4.93
C SER A 22 10.76 -17.66 5.27
N ALA A 23 11.74 -17.26 4.46
CA ALA A 23 12.42 -15.98 4.62
C ALA A 23 11.49 -14.80 4.24
N ALA A 24 10.77 -14.91 3.13
CA ALA A 24 9.83 -13.89 2.67
C ALA A 24 8.68 -13.68 3.67
N VAL A 25 8.06 -14.76 4.14
CA VAL A 25 6.96 -14.68 5.13
C VAL A 25 7.43 -14.03 6.43
N ARG A 26 8.58 -14.44 6.96
CA ARG A 26 9.15 -13.85 8.18
C ARG A 26 9.47 -12.38 7.99
N ALA A 27 10.16 -12.03 6.91
CA ALA A 27 10.51 -10.64 6.63
C ALA A 27 9.29 -9.74 6.46
N TRP A 28 8.22 -10.24 5.81
CA TRP A 28 6.95 -9.53 5.70
C TRP A 28 6.33 -9.23 7.07
N LEU A 29 6.26 -10.23 7.95
CA LEU A 29 5.69 -10.04 9.29
C LEU A 29 6.57 -9.14 10.18
N ASP A 30 7.89 -9.31 10.12
CA ASP A 30 8.84 -8.47 10.86
C ASP A 30 8.78 -7.00 10.39
N TRP A 31 8.64 -6.79 9.08
CA TRP A 31 8.44 -5.46 8.50
C TRP A 31 7.11 -4.83 8.96
N SER A 32 6.02 -5.59 8.94
CA SER A 32 4.71 -5.13 9.38
C SER A 32 4.75 -4.66 10.85
N VAL A 33 5.41 -5.44 11.72
CA VAL A 33 5.62 -5.07 13.13
C VAL A 33 6.50 -3.82 13.25
N ALA A 34 7.59 -3.73 12.47
CA ALA A 34 8.51 -2.60 12.53
C ALA A 34 7.83 -1.29 12.10
N CYS A 35 7.01 -1.31 11.03
CA CYS A 35 6.20 -0.17 10.61
C CYS A 35 5.21 0.25 11.72
N GLY A 36 4.50 -0.71 12.31
CA GLY A 36 3.57 -0.43 13.40
C GLY A 36 4.24 0.17 14.65
N ARG A 37 5.42 -0.34 15.03
CA ARG A 37 6.22 0.22 16.13
C ARG A 37 6.71 1.63 15.84
N LEU A 38 7.17 1.90 14.62
CA LEU A 38 7.56 3.25 14.21
C LEU A 38 6.38 4.20 14.31
N ALA A 39 5.22 3.81 13.80
CA ALA A 39 3.98 4.57 13.88
C ALA A 39 3.60 4.85 15.35
N ALA A 40 3.53 3.84 16.19
CA ALA A 40 3.16 3.98 17.60
C ALA A 40 4.15 4.85 18.37
N ALA A 41 5.47 4.65 18.15
CA ALA A 41 6.51 5.42 18.86
C ALA A 41 6.56 6.90 18.45
N SER A 42 6.06 7.24 17.27
CA SER A 42 6.06 8.61 16.75
C SER A 42 4.75 9.38 17.00
N ALA A 43 3.73 8.71 17.55
CA ALA A 43 2.47 9.36 17.88
C ALA A 43 2.71 10.58 18.82
N GLY A 44 2.13 11.73 18.44
CA GLY A 44 2.32 12.99 19.18
C GLY A 44 3.64 13.73 18.93
N CYS A 45 4.53 13.23 18.06
CA CYS A 45 5.82 13.88 17.75
C CYS A 45 5.76 14.86 16.56
N GLN A 46 4.59 15.11 15.98
CA GLN A 46 4.43 15.91 14.74
C GLN A 46 5.02 17.32 14.89
N ASP A 47 4.72 18.02 15.98
CA ASP A 47 5.24 19.39 16.22
C ASP A 47 6.77 19.42 16.34
N GLN A 48 7.36 18.38 16.92
CA GLN A 48 8.81 18.24 17.00
C GLN A 48 9.42 18.05 15.62
N PHE A 49 8.83 17.18 14.81
CA PHE A 49 9.26 16.95 13.43
C PHE A 49 9.19 18.23 12.60
N LEU A 50 8.06 18.94 12.64
CA LEU A 50 7.85 20.18 11.87
C LEU A 50 8.85 21.27 12.29
N ARG A 51 9.17 21.39 13.58
CA ARG A 51 10.20 22.33 14.06
C ARG A 51 11.58 21.99 13.52
N ILE A 52 11.96 20.70 13.54
CA ILE A 52 13.26 20.26 13.01
C ILE A 52 13.31 20.49 11.50
N ARG A 53 12.29 20.05 10.77
CA ARG A 53 12.21 20.21 9.31
C ARG A 53 12.28 21.66 8.88
N GLY A 54 11.62 22.56 9.60
CA GLY A 54 11.62 23.99 9.33
C GLY A 54 13.02 24.65 9.44
N GLN A 55 13.94 24.03 10.18
CA GLN A 55 15.33 24.51 10.27
C GLN A 55 16.16 24.21 9.01
N TYR A 56 15.75 23.20 8.23
CA TYR A 56 16.48 22.73 7.05
C TYR A 56 15.83 23.13 5.70
N GLY A 57 14.75 23.90 5.76
CA GLY A 57 14.04 24.41 4.59
C GLY A 57 13.01 23.42 4.01
N GLY A 58 11.87 23.95 3.62
CA GLY A 58 10.78 23.19 2.99
C GLY A 58 9.65 22.84 3.96
N ALA A 59 8.50 23.49 3.75
CA ALA A 59 7.25 22.95 4.25
C ALA A 59 6.86 21.78 3.34
N PRO A 60 6.41 20.63 3.89
CA PRO A 60 5.82 19.60 3.08
C PRO A 60 4.56 20.15 2.43
N ASP A 61 4.31 19.82 1.16
CA ASP A 61 2.98 19.97 0.59
C ASP A 61 2.10 18.84 1.15
N SER A 62 1.59 19.05 2.37
CA SER A 62 0.74 18.07 3.06
C SER A 62 -0.58 17.78 2.34
N ARG A 63 -0.88 18.51 1.25
CA ARG A 63 -2.14 18.41 0.52
C ARG A 63 -2.02 17.70 -0.83
N TRP A 64 -0.82 17.33 -1.24
CA TRP A 64 -0.59 16.75 -2.57
C TRP A 64 -1.48 15.51 -2.85
N LEU A 65 -1.65 14.63 -1.86
CA LEU A 65 -2.47 13.44 -1.99
C LEU A 65 -3.97 13.79 -2.01
N SER A 66 -4.41 14.70 -1.13
CA SER A 66 -5.80 15.20 -1.11
C SER A 66 -6.16 15.88 -2.44
N ASP A 67 -5.28 16.72 -2.95
CA ASP A 67 -5.48 17.39 -4.25
C ASP A 67 -5.50 16.39 -5.41
N CYS A 68 -4.68 15.35 -5.34
CA CYS A 68 -4.68 14.24 -6.31
C CYS A 68 -6.03 13.49 -6.29
N VAL A 69 -6.53 13.14 -5.10
CA VAL A 69 -7.79 12.42 -4.94
C VAL A 69 -8.97 13.25 -5.45
N LEU A 70 -9.04 14.52 -5.10
CA LEU A 70 -10.16 15.40 -5.52
C LEU A 70 -10.21 15.63 -7.04
N LYS A 71 -9.10 15.46 -7.75
CA LYS A 71 -9.00 15.56 -9.21
C LYS A 71 -9.27 14.26 -9.96
N THR A 72 -9.78 13.23 -9.31
CA THR A 72 -10.05 11.91 -9.95
C THR A 72 -10.91 12.03 -11.22
N ALA A 73 -11.90 12.91 -11.24
CA ALA A 73 -12.74 13.13 -12.41
C ALA A 73 -11.91 13.59 -13.64
N ASP A 74 -10.90 14.43 -13.42
CA ASP A 74 -10.04 14.95 -14.49
C ASP A 74 -9.19 13.84 -15.14
N LEU A 75 -8.92 12.76 -14.40
CA LEU A 75 -8.17 11.60 -14.92
C LEU A 75 -9.02 10.73 -15.86
N VAL A 76 -10.32 10.63 -15.64
CA VAL A 76 -11.18 9.65 -16.32
C VAL A 76 -12.03 10.23 -17.43
N VAL A 77 -12.38 11.51 -17.35
CA VAL A 77 -13.17 12.20 -18.38
C VAL A 77 -12.51 12.19 -19.75
N PRO A 78 -11.19 12.45 -19.90
CA PRO A 78 -10.52 12.38 -21.20
C PRO A 78 -10.57 11.00 -21.86
N LEU A 79 -10.81 9.94 -21.08
CA LEU A 79 -10.94 8.55 -21.56
C LEU A 79 -12.37 8.22 -22.00
N GLY A 80 -13.30 9.17 -21.96
CA GLY A 80 -14.71 8.94 -22.27
C GLY A 80 -15.45 8.15 -21.18
N ILE A 81 -14.86 8.01 -19.98
CA ILE A 81 -15.48 7.30 -18.86
C ILE A 81 -16.40 8.27 -18.13
N GLY A 82 -17.69 7.95 -18.11
CA GLY A 82 -18.69 8.77 -17.42
C GLY A 82 -18.44 8.78 -15.90
N VAL A 83 -18.46 9.98 -15.30
CA VAL A 83 -18.31 10.16 -13.84
C VAL A 83 -19.59 9.71 -13.13
N PRO A 84 -19.51 8.76 -12.17
CA PRO A 84 -20.67 8.35 -11.39
C PRO A 84 -21.26 9.50 -10.56
N ALA A 85 -22.60 9.52 -10.47
CA ALA A 85 -23.26 10.46 -9.55
C ALA A 85 -22.83 10.18 -8.10
N GLY A 86 -22.48 11.22 -7.35
CA GLY A 86 -22.00 11.10 -5.97
C GLY A 86 -20.48 10.93 -5.84
N LEU A 87 -19.71 10.78 -6.93
CA LEU A 87 -18.26 10.60 -6.85
C LEU A 87 -17.56 11.71 -6.05
N ALA A 88 -17.95 12.98 -6.25
CA ALA A 88 -17.35 14.09 -5.51
C ALA A 88 -17.55 13.98 -3.98
N ALA A 89 -18.69 13.45 -3.55
CA ALA A 89 -18.96 13.21 -2.12
C ALA A 89 -18.09 12.07 -1.59
N ASP A 90 -17.97 10.95 -2.33
CA ASP A 90 -17.09 9.84 -1.95
C ASP A 90 -15.62 10.28 -1.86
N LEU A 91 -15.14 11.10 -2.82
CA LEU A 91 -13.77 11.62 -2.80
C LEU A 91 -13.53 12.56 -1.61
N ALA A 92 -14.50 13.40 -1.26
CA ALA A 92 -14.43 14.24 -0.08
C ALA A 92 -14.39 13.41 1.22
N ASP A 93 -15.18 12.31 1.30
CA ASP A 93 -15.13 11.38 2.42
C ASP A 93 -13.79 10.64 2.51
N VAL A 94 -13.23 10.24 1.37
CA VAL A 94 -11.87 9.66 1.30
C VAL A 94 -10.86 10.63 1.91
N VAL A 95 -10.82 11.90 1.50
CA VAL A 95 -9.88 12.91 2.00
C VAL A 95 -10.09 13.19 3.49
N ALA A 96 -11.34 13.39 3.93
CA ALA A 96 -11.64 13.62 5.34
C ALA A 96 -11.17 12.50 6.27
N GLY A 97 -11.05 11.27 5.74
CA GLY A 97 -10.66 10.09 6.52
C GLY A 97 -9.23 10.08 7.02
N TRP A 98 -8.33 10.91 6.48
CA TRP A 98 -6.92 10.95 6.93
C TRP A 98 -6.40 12.35 7.27
N GLU A 99 -7.08 13.43 6.93
CA GLU A 99 -6.59 14.80 7.21
C GLU A 99 -6.53 15.12 8.69
N HIS A 100 -7.40 14.49 9.49
CA HIS A 100 -7.56 14.81 10.91
C HIS A 100 -7.53 13.54 11.77
N GLY A 101 -6.40 13.28 12.41
CA GLY A 101 -6.26 12.23 13.39
C GLY A 101 -5.24 11.14 13.00
N TYR A 102 -4.82 10.41 14.02
CA TYR A 102 -3.90 9.27 13.90
C TYR A 102 -2.59 9.56 13.16
N GLN A 103 -2.09 10.80 13.33
CA GLN A 103 -0.88 11.26 12.65
C GLN A 103 0.37 10.62 13.26
N VAL A 104 1.18 10.00 12.43
CA VAL A 104 2.43 9.33 12.79
C VAL A 104 3.52 9.68 11.79
N PHE A 105 4.76 9.49 12.19
CA PHE A 105 5.89 9.58 11.27
C PHE A 105 5.93 8.37 10.35
N SER A 106 6.06 8.62 9.06
CA SER A 106 6.36 7.62 8.05
C SER A 106 7.64 8.00 7.30
N PRO A 107 8.46 7.03 6.87
CA PRO A 107 9.52 7.26 5.90
C PRO A 107 9.01 7.84 4.57
N GLY A 108 7.70 7.75 4.31
CA GLY A 108 7.02 8.21 3.09
C GLY A 108 7.08 7.16 1.99
N ASP A 109 8.25 6.78 1.55
CA ASP A 109 8.44 5.68 0.61
C ASP A 109 8.85 4.39 1.34
N ILE A 110 7.87 3.64 1.84
CA ILE A 110 8.06 2.35 2.51
C ILE A 110 8.03 1.16 1.54
N CYS A 111 8.41 1.39 0.28
CA CYS A 111 8.57 0.33 -0.72
C CYS A 111 9.55 -0.77 -0.26
N PRO A 112 9.38 -2.02 -0.70
CA PRO A 112 10.16 -3.14 -0.17
C PRO A 112 11.68 -3.01 -0.35
N ASP A 113 12.14 -2.32 -1.39
CA ASP A 113 13.55 -2.05 -1.66
C ASP A 113 14.17 -1.04 -0.68
N ASN A 114 13.35 -0.18 -0.04
CA ASN A 114 13.78 0.76 0.99
C ASN A 114 13.78 0.16 2.41
N ASN A 115 13.65 -1.16 2.54
CA ASN A 115 13.56 -1.85 3.84
C ASN A 115 14.58 -2.99 3.90
N LEU A 116 15.69 -2.77 4.62
CA LEU A 116 16.74 -3.78 4.77
C LEU A 116 16.41 -4.75 5.90
N VAL A 117 16.57 -6.05 5.64
CA VAL A 117 16.34 -7.13 6.61
C VAL A 117 17.68 -7.56 7.19
N THR A 118 18.03 -6.99 8.34
CA THR A 118 19.30 -7.23 9.02
C THR A 118 19.17 -8.23 10.17
N ALA A 119 20.29 -8.72 10.69
CA ALA A 119 20.30 -9.55 11.89
C ALA A 119 19.74 -8.82 13.15
N ALA A 120 19.77 -7.48 13.14
CA ALA A 120 19.23 -6.64 14.22
C ALA A 120 17.78 -6.15 13.94
N GLY A 121 17.09 -6.75 12.96
CA GLY A 121 15.72 -6.42 12.54
C GLY A 121 15.66 -5.52 11.30
N ILE A 122 14.48 -5.00 11.02
CA ILE A 122 14.22 -4.13 9.86
C ILE A 122 14.93 -2.78 10.05
N ARG A 123 15.50 -2.27 8.95
CA ARG A 123 16.07 -0.92 8.86
C ARG A 123 15.45 -0.21 7.68
N PHE A 124 14.78 0.89 7.96
CA PHE A 124 14.26 1.79 6.94
C PHE A 124 15.40 2.64 6.40
N VAL A 125 15.41 2.84 5.10
CA VAL A 125 16.33 3.75 4.39
C VAL A 125 15.53 4.67 3.50
N ASP A 126 16.18 5.68 2.92
CA ASP A 126 15.56 6.64 2.01
C ASP A 126 14.39 7.44 2.63
N PHE A 127 14.77 8.37 3.50
CA PHE A 127 13.83 9.25 4.21
C PHE A 127 13.55 10.57 3.50
N GLU A 128 13.84 10.69 2.21
CA GLU A 128 13.68 11.95 1.49
C GLU A 128 12.22 12.41 1.41
N SER A 129 11.28 11.46 1.38
CA SER A 129 9.84 11.69 1.39
C SER A 129 9.21 11.60 2.77
N ALA A 130 10.01 11.54 3.85
CA ALA A 130 9.50 11.34 5.19
C ALA A 130 8.57 12.48 5.63
N GLU A 131 7.42 12.11 6.17
CA GLU A 131 6.39 13.05 6.61
C GLU A 131 5.58 12.50 7.79
N PHE A 132 4.73 13.35 8.36
CA PHE A 132 3.66 12.93 9.26
C PHE A 132 2.37 12.80 8.46
N HIS A 133 1.78 11.63 8.51
CA HIS A 133 0.50 11.33 7.87
C HIS A 133 -0.31 10.31 8.71
N SER A 134 -1.53 10.03 8.28
CA SER A 134 -2.38 9.06 8.98
C SER A 134 -1.80 7.64 8.93
N VAL A 135 -1.86 6.91 10.05
CA VAL A 135 -1.49 5.48 10.14
C VAL A 135 -2.11 4.61 9.04
N PHE A 136 -3.26 5.02 8.54
CA PHE A 136 -3.98 4.25 7.51
C PHE A 136 -3.28 4.29 6.15
N LEU A 137 -2.52 5.35 5.85
CA LEU A 137 -1.76 5.40 4.60
C LEU A 137 -0.66 4.33 4.57
N ASP A 138 0.02 4.08 5.70
CA ASP A 138 0.96 2.96 5.80
C ASP A 138 0.24 1.60 5.87
N ALA A 139 -0.90 1.51 6.60
CA ALA A 139 -1.71 0.30 6.66
C ALA A 139 -2.18 -0.18 5.28
N ALA A 140 -2.48 0.74 4.37
CA ALA A 140 -2.90 0.41 3.02
C ALA A 140 -1.80 -0.32 2.20
N TYR A 141 -0.52 -0.14 2.53
CA TYR A 141 0.59 -0.90 1.93
C TYR A 141 0.58 -2.38 2.31
N LEU A 142 -0.07 -2.75 3.42
CA LEU A 142 -0.25 -4.13 3.86
C LEU A 142 -1.48 -4.77 3.21
N ARG A 143 -2.55 -3.99 3.06
CA ARG A 143 -3.83 -4.44 2.48
C ARG A 143 -3.78 -4.54 0.96
N MET A 144 -3.20 -3.55 0.30
CA MET A 144 -2.94 -3.49 -1.14
C MET A 144 -1.45 -3.23 -1.36
N PRO A 145 -0.64 -4.29 -1.38
CA PRO A 145 0.81 -4.16 -1.24
C PRO A 145 1.43 -3.13 -2.16
N PHE A 146 2.20 -2.25 -1.55
CA PHE A 146 3.16 -1.36 -2.18
C PHE A 146 2.59 -0.48 -3.29
N SER A 147 1.69 0.39 -2.91
CA SER A 147 0.88 1.21 -3.83
C SER A 147 1.65 2.03 -4.84
N THR A 148 2.88 2.41 -4.55
CA THR A 148 3.69 3.30 -5.40
C THR A 148 4.86 2.62 -6.07
N CYS A 149 5.14 1.34 -5.73
CA CYS A 149 6.37 0.67 -6.10
C CYS A 149 6.34 -0.04 -7.44
N TRP A 150 7.51 -0.22 -8.01
CA TRP A 150 7.75 -1.02 -9.22
C TRP A 150 7.64 -2.53 -8.97
N CYS A 151 7.89 -2.98 -7.74
CA CYS A 151 7.91 -4.39 -7.35
C CYS A 151 6.56 -4.90 -6.83
N VAL A 152 5.46 -4.30 -7.26
CA VAL A 152 4.12 -4.70 -6.85
C VAL A 152 3.71 -6.00 -7.50
N LEU A 153 3.56 -7.04 -6.68
CA LEU A 153 2.96 -8.32 -7.05
C LEU A 153 1.88 -8.68 -6.03
N ARG A 154 1.12 -9.73 -6.30
CA ARG A 154 0.03 -10.12 -5.41
C ARG A 154 0.57 -10.82 -4.17
N MET A 155 0.06 -10.44 -3.00
CA MET A 155 0.27 -11.13 -1.74
C MET A 155 -0.87 -12.13 -1.51
N PRO A 156 -0.62 -13.34 -0.99
CA PRO A 156 -1.69 -14.23 -0.54
C PRO A 156 -2.58 -13.52 0.49
N PRO A 157 -3.94 -13.59 0.37
CA PRO A 157 -4.86 -12.85 1.23
C PRO A 157 -4.64 -13.08 2.73
N GLY A 158 -4.42 -14.34 3.14
CA GLY A 158 -4.14 -14.67 4.54
C GLY A 158 -2.85 -14.03 5.06
N LEU A 159 -1.79 -13.95 4.23
CA LEU A 159 -0.54 -13.31 4.60
C LEU A 159 -0.66 -11.79 4.65
N ALA A 160 -1.40 -11.19 3.71
CA ALA A 160 -1.72 -9.76 3.75
C ALA A 160 -2.46 -9.39 5.03
N ALA A 161 -3.52 -10.15 5.38
CA ALA A 161 -4.29 -9.96 6.61
C ALA A 161 -3.44 -10.16 7.88
N ALA A 162 -2.51 -11.13 7.89
CA ALA A 162 -1.60 -11.35 9.01
C ALA A 162 -0.64 -10.15 9.20
N GLY A 163 -0.11 -9.60 8.11
CA GLY A 163 0.72 -8.39 8.14
C GLY A 163 -0.08 -7.18 8.66
N GLU A 164 -1.27 -6.93 8.12
CA GLU A 164 -2.14 -5.83 8.58
C GLU A 164 -2.48 -5.98 10.07
N SER A 165 -2.80 -7.20 10.54
CA SER A 165 -3.06 -7.47 11.94
C SER A 165 -1.82 -7.25 12.81
N ALA A 166 -0.62 -7.58 12.32
CA ALA A 166 0.64 -7.34 13.02
C ALA A 166 0.92 -5.84 13.18
N TYR A 167 0.73 -5.05 12.14
CA TYR A 167 0.85 -3.59 12.17
C TYR A 167 -0.17 -2.97 13.14
N ARG A 168 -1.45 -3.33 13.00
CA ARG A 168 -2.54 -2.80 13.82
C ARG A 168 -2.31 -3.04 15.31
N ARG A 169 -1.82 -4.22 15.71
CA ARG A 169 -1.52 -4.52 17.13
C ARG A 169 -0.56 -3.52 17.75
N GLU A 170 0.45 -3.08 17.02
CA GLU A 170 1.39 -2.08 17.51
C GLU A 170 0.75 -0.67 17.54
N VAL A 171 0.01 -0.29 16.48
CA VAL A 171 -0.67 1.00 16.37
C VAL A 171 -1.71 1.22 17.47
N VAL A 172 -2.46 0.20 17.85
CA VAL A 172 -3.49 0.26 18.91
C VAL A 172 -2.89 0.63 20.27
N THR A 173 -1.60 0.41 20.50
CA THR A 173 -0.94 0.83 21.74
C THR A 173 -0.89 2.36 21.89
N ALA A 174 -0.84 3.10 20.78
CA ALA A 174 -0.89 4.56 20.75
C ALA A 174 -2.31 5.11 20.51
N PHE A 175 -3.13 4.37 19.78
CA PHE A 175 -4.49 4.76 19.40
C PHE A 175 -5.50 3.64 19.76
N PRO A 176 -5.90 3.52 21.04
CA PRO A 176 -6.73 2.40 21.50
C PRO A 176 -8.09 2.27 20.83
N ASP A 177 -8.67 3.35 20.34
CA ASP A 177 -9.96 3.38 19.61
C ASP A 177 -9.89 2.65 18.27
N LEU A 178 -8.69 2.50 17.68
CA LEU A 178 -8.45 1.69 16.49
C LEU A 178 -8.47 0.17 16.75
N ALA A 179 -8.72 -0.26 17.99
CA ALA A 179 -9.13 -1.64 18.29
C ALA A 179 -10.52 -1.98 17.75
N SER A 180 -11.35 -0.95 17.46
CA SER A 180 -12.64 -1.15 16.78
C SER A 180 -12.43 -1.57 15.32
N ASP A 181 -12.98 -2.73 14.92
CA ASP A 181 -12.88 -3.20 13.54
C ASP A 181 -13.55 -2.25 12.56
N ALA A 182 -14.67 -1.64 12.93
CA ALA A 182 -15.35 -0.67 12.07
C ALA A 182 -14.51 0.60 11.83
N ALA A 183 -13.84 1.12 12.86
CA ALA A 183 -12.98 2.30 12.74
C ALA A 183 -11.75 1.98 11.88
N TRP A 184 -11.13 0.82 12.12
CA TRP A 184 -9.97 0.36 11.35
C TRP A 184 -10.32 0.16 9.88
N GLU A 185 -11.39 -0.58 9.59
CA GLU A 185 -11.82 -0.88 8.22
C GLU A 185 -12.14 0.40 7.44
N ALA A 186 -12.88 1.31 8.06
CA ALA A 186 -13.22 2.58 7.42
C ALA A 186 -11.99 3.41 7.03
N GLY A 187 -10.97 3.49 7.91
CA GLY A 187 -9.73 4.21 7.62
C GLY A 187 -8.88 3.53 6.55
N ALA A 188 -8.72 2.20 6.64
CA ALA A 188 -7.91 1.42 5.71
C ALA A 188 -8.50 1.40 4.28
N LEU A 189 -9.83 1.36 4.14
CA LEU A 189 -10.51 1.48 2.84
C LEU A 189 -10.26 2.84 2.18
N ARG A 190 -10.40 3.93 2.94
CA ARG A 190 -10.13 5.28 2.43
C ARG A 190 -8.68 5.45 1.97
N ALA A 191 -7.74 4.93 2.74
CA ALA A 191 -6.33 4.97 2.38
C ALA A 191 -6.02 4.11 1.14
N SER A 192 -6.63 2.93 1.02
CA SER A 192 -6.51 2.09 -0.19
C SER A 192 -7.08 2.80 -1.42
N ALA A 193 -8.18 3.54 -1.27
CA ALA A 193 -8.76 4.38 -2.31
C ALA A 193 -7.79 5.50 -2.74
N ALA A 194 -7.19 6.20 -1.77
CA ALA A 194 -6.24 7.27 -2.03
C ALA A 194 -5.03 6.79 -2.85
N TRP A 195 -4.40 5.69 -2.43
CA TRP A 195 -3.25 5.13 -3.15
C TRP A 195 -3.62 4.56 -4.52
N THR A 196 -4.82 4.01 -4.69
CA THR A 196 -5.31 3.57 -6.00
C THR A 196 -5.45 4.75 -6.95
N ILE A 197 -6.05 5.85 -6.48
CA ILE A 197 -6.20 7.08 -7.28
C ILE A 197 -4.83 7.70 -7.57
N HIS A 198 -3.94 7.74 -6.58
CA HIS A 198 -2.58 8.21 -6.79
C HIS A 198 -1.87 7.39 -7.87
N ALA A 199 -1.95 6.06 -7.83
CA ALA A 199 -1.38 5.22 -8.89
C ALA A 199 -1.98 5.54 -10.27
N MET A 200 -3.28 5.83 -10.34
CA MET A 200 -3.93 6.29 -11.59
C MET A 200 -3.32 7.59 -12.09
N SER A 201 -3.03 8.56 -11.23
CA SER A 201 -2.60 9.90 -11.63
C SER A 201 -1.29 9.91 -12.42
N TYR A 202 -0.40 8.93 -12.22
CA TYR A 202 0.88 8.87 -12.95
C TYR A 202 0.98 7.69 -13.93
N LEU A 203 0.11 6.68 -13.81
CA LEU A 203 0.15 5.50 -14.68
C LEU A 203 -0.87 5.51 -15.81
N LEU A 204 -2.06 6.14 -15.61
CA LEU A 204 -3.21 5.93 -16.49
C LEU A 204 -2.95 6.40 -17.92
N ASP A 205 -2.45 7.62 -18.13
CA ASP A 205 -2.14 8.15 -19.46
C ASP A 205 -1.10 7.29 -20.18
N ARG A 206 -0.09 6.84 -19.42
CA ARG A 206 0.96 5.97 -19.95
C ARG A 206 0.41 4.60 -20.35
N ALA A 207 -0.49 4.02 -19.53
CA ALA A 207 -1.13 2.75 -19.80
C ALA A 207 -2.10 2.80 -20.99
N VAL A 208 -2.78 3.93 -21.20
CA VAL A 208 -3.61 4.19 -22.39
C VAL A 208 -2.75 4.23 -23.64
N SER A 209 -1.65 4.95 -23.62
CA SER A 209 -0.72 5.09 -24.75
C SER A 209 -0.01 3.79 -25.12
N GLY A 210 0.24 2.92 -24.16
CA GLY A 210 0.88 1.62 -24.36
C GLY A 210 1.19 0.90 -23.06
N ASP A 211 1.27 -0.44 -23.11
CA ASP A 211 1.73 -1.21 -21.96
C ASP A 211 3.26 -1.25 -21.93
N ALA A 212 3.82 -1.19 -20.72
CA ALA A 212 5.23 -1.39 -20.47
C ALA A 212 5.43 -1.88 -19.03
N SER A 213 6.55 -2.55 -18.78
CA SER A 213 6.97 -2.97 -17.45
C SER A 213 7.09 -1.77 -16.50
N MET A 214 6.87 -1.99 -15.24
CA MET A 214 7.16 -1.02 -14.18
C MET A 214 8.67 -0.89 -13.93
N ASN A 215 9.44 -1.94 -14.24
CA ASN A 215 10.91 -1.95 -14.17
C ASN A 215 11.45 -2.97 -15.18
N ASP A 216 12.11 -2.48 -16.22
CA ASP A 216 12.63 -3.32 -17.31
C ASP A 216 13.81 -4.20 -16.89
N ASP A 217 14.50 -3.85 -15.81
CA ASP A 217 15.64 -4.62 -15.27
C ASP A 217 15.18 -5.83 -14.42
N VAL A 218 13.88 -5.91 -14.11
CA VAL A 218 13.30 -6.96 -13.25
C VAL A 218 12.25 -7.76 -14.03
N ALA A 219 12.61 -8.98 -14.40
CA ALA A 219 11.73 -9.86 -15.19
C ALA A 219 10.35 -10.15 -14.53
N ALA A 220 10.27 -10.07 -13.20
CA ALA A 220 9.03 -10.26 -12.46
C ALA A 220 8.20 -8.98 -12.31
N ALA A 221 8.69 -7.81 -12.74
CA ALA A 221 7.95 -6.56 -12.62
C ALA A 221 6.66 -6.59 -13.46
N PRO A 222 5.54 -6.09 -12.93
CA PRO A 222 4.28 -6.09 -13.65
C PRO A 222 4.25 -5.04 -14.76
N GLY A 223 3.34 -5.24 -15.72
CA GLY A 223 2.95 -4.19 -16.66
C GLY A 223 2.04 -3.15 -16.00
N ARG A 224 2.07 -1.92 -16.52
CA ARG A 224 1.23 -0.80 -16.01
C ARG A 224 -0.25 -1.13 -16.08
N ARG A 225 -0.72 -1.74 -17.18
CA ARG A 225 -2.12 -2.15 -17.37
C ARG A 225 -2.51 -3.24 -16.38
N GLN A 226 -1.64 -4.20 -16.15
CA GLN A 226 -1.83 -5.28 -15.19
C GLN A 226 -1.98 -4.72 -13.77
N LEU A 227 -1.10 -3.80 -13.38
CA LEU A 227 -1.11 -3.17 -12.06
C LEU A 227 -2.39 -2.34 -11.84
N LEU A 228 -2.76 -1.47 -12.78
CA LEU A 228 -3.96 -0.66 -12.67
C LEU A 228 -5.23 -1.51 -12.55
N ARG A 229 -5.38 -2.53 -13.41
CA ARG A 229 -6.56 -3.41 -13.37
C ARG A 229 -6.65 -4.20 -12.06
N TYR A 230 -5.51 -4.68 -11.53
CA TYR A 230 -5.46 -5.33 -10.22
C TYR A 230 -5.96 -4.39 -9.11
N ARG A 231 -5.51 -3.14 -9.10
CA ARG A 231 -5.92 -2.16 -8.08
C ARG A 231 -7.40 -1.82 -8.17
N TRP A 232 -7.92 -1.60 -9.36
CA TRP A 232 -9.34 -1.32 -9.56
C TRP A 232 -10.22 -2.48 -9.14
N GLN A 233 -9.82 -3.71 -9.48
CA GLN A 233 -10.55 -4.90 -9.06
C GLN A 233 -10.53 -5.04 -7.54
N THR A 234 -9.35 -5.00 -6.93
CA THR A 234 -9.19 -5.17 -5.48
C THR A 234 -9.94 -4.10 -4.69
N LEU A 235 -9.81 -2.83 -5.08
CA LEU A 235 -10.54 -1.74 -4.41
C LEU A 235 -12.04 -1.87 -4.62
N GLY A 236 -12.49 -2.13 -5.85
CA GLY A 236 -13.90 -2.29 -6.17
C GLY A 236 -14.56 -3.41 -5.34
N ASP A 237 -13.89 -4.55 -5.20
CA ASP A 237 -14.36 -5.69 -4.40
C ASP A 237 -14.42 -5.34 -2.91
N GLN A 238 -13.39 -4.68 -2.37
CA GLN A 238 -13.34 -4.25 -0.97
C GLN A 238 -14.46 -3.24 -0.64
N LEU A 239 -14.64 -2.23 -1.50
CA LEU A 239 -15.69 -1.22 -1.33
C LEU A 239 -17.09 -1.84 -1.45
N GLY A 240 -17.28 -2.74 -2.41
CA GLY A 240 -18.54 -3.48 -2.59
C GLY A 240 -18.89 -4.35 -1.39
N ALA A 241 -17.92 -5.09 -0.85
CA ALA A 241 -18.11 -5.93 0.33
C ALA A 241 -18.45 -5.12 1.58
N ALA A 242 -17.84 -3.94 1.74
CA ALA A 242 -18.10 -3.05 2.87
C ALA A 242 -19.36 -2.17 2.69
N GLY A 243 -19.93 -2.10 1.50
CA GLY A 243 -21.02 -1.15 1.17
C GLY A 243 -20.59 0.31 1.31
N ALA A 244 -19.30 0.61 1.11
CA ALA A 244 -18.70 1.93 1.30
C ALA A 244 -18.38 2.60 -0.05
N LEU A 245 -18.38 3.94 -0.10
CA LEU A 245 -17.99 4.75 -1.25
C LEU A 245 -18.58 4.24 -2.58
N PRO A 246 -19.91 4.14 -2.70
CA PRO A 246 -20.56 3.41 -3.80
C PRO A 246 -20.30 4.02 -5.18
N ALA A 247 -20.13 5.33 -5.28
CA ALA A 247 -19.80 5.96 -6.54
C ALA A 247 -18.36 5.70 -6.97
N LEU A 248 -17.43 5.60 -6.00
CA LEU A 248 -16.05 5.21 -6.28
C LEU A 248 -15.98 3.71 -6.69
N ALA A 249 -16.72 2.83 -6.02
CA ALA A 249 -16.84 1.42 -6.42
C ALA A 249 -17.37 1.28 -7.85
N GLU A 250 -18.40 2.05 -8.21
CA GLU A 250 -18.93 2.11 -9.56
C GLU A 250 -17.90 2.63 -10.57
N LEU A 251 -17.09 3.63 -10.21
CA LEU A 251 -15.99 4.11 -11.06
C LEU A 251 -14.97 3.00 -11.32
N MET A 252 -14.58 2.22 -10.30
CA MET A 252 -13.65 1.10 -10.48
C MET A 252 -14.22 0.07 -11.47
N ARG A 253 -15.50 -0.24 -11.38
CA ARG A 253 -16.19 -1.14 -12.31
C ARG A 253 -16.21 -0.59 -13.74
N ARG A 254 -16.44 0.72 -13.93
CA ARG A 254 -16.40 1.37 -15.25
C ARG A 254 -15.01 1.33 -15.86
N LEU A 255 -13.97 1.60 -15.08
CA LEU A 255 -12.58 1.52 -15.51
C LEU A 255 -12.21 0.11 -15.98
N LEU A 256 -12.60 -0.92 -15.22
CA LEU A 256 -12.39 -2.32 -15.60
C LEU A 256 -13.09 -2.67 -16.92
N SER A 257 -14.34 -2.24 -17.10
CA SER A 257 -15.11 -2.47 -18.31
C SER A 257 -14.49 -1.73 -19.51
N ALA A 258 -14.19 -0.44 -19.37
CA ALA A 258 -13.63 0.37 -20.45
C ALA A 258 -12.25 -0.14 -20.92
N THR A 259 -11.50 -0.81 -20.03
CA THR A 259 -10.16 -1.33 -20.31
C THR A 259 -10.10 -2.85 -20.54
N GLU A 260 -11.23 -3.51 -20.76
CA GLU A 260 -11.28 -4.96 -21.04
C GLU A 260 -10.45 -5.33 -22.28
N HIS A 261 -10.43 -4.45 -23.27
CA HIS A 261 -9.65 -4.59 -24.49
C HIS A 261 -8.11 -4.63 -24.26
N TRP A 262 -7.61 -4.20 -23.08
CA TRP A 262 -6.19 -4.28 -22.72
C TRP A 262 -5.70 -5.73 -22.60
N ARG A 263 -6.60 -6.68 -22.32
CA ARG A 263 -6.29 -8.11 -22.15
C ARG A 263 -5.12 -8.34 -21.17
N ALA A 264 -5.00 -7.46 -20.16
CA ALA A 264 -3.95 -7.57 -19.17
C ALA A 264 -4.12 -8.87 -18.35
N LEU A 265 -3.04 -9.60 -18.18
CA LEU A 265 -3.01 -10.82 -17.37
C LEU A 265 -3.26 -10.48 -15.89
N ALA A 266 -3.72 -11.48 -15.12
CA ALA A 266 -3.80 -11.34 -13.67
C ALA A 266 -2.41 -11.07 -13.07
N LEU A 267 -2.35 -10.19 -12.05
CA LEU A 267 -1.11 -9.93 -11.34
C LEU A 267 -0.64 -11.22 -10.64
N PRO A 268 0.59 -11.71 -10.87
CA PRO A 268 1.05 -12.94 -10.26
C PRO A 268 1.37 -12.75 -8.77
N LEU A 269 1.42 -13.84 -8.03
CA LEU A 269 1.98 -13.86 -6.67
C LEU A 269 3.48 -13.54 -6.70
N TYR A 270 4.00 -13.00 -5.60
CA TYR A 270 5.44 -12.89 -5.40
C TYR A 270 6.13 -14.24 -5.61
N PRO A 271 7.29 -14.29 -6.30
CA PRO A 271 7.97 -15.56 -6.59
C PRO A 271 8.18 -16.44 -5.36
N ALA A 272 8.60 -15.86 -4.24
CA ALA A 272 8.80 -16.60 -2.99
C ALA A 272 7.50 -17.17 -2.37
N LEU A 273 6.32 -16.66 -2.78
CA LEU A 273 5.02 -16.99 -2.16
C LEU A 273 4.12 -17.85 -3.06
N ARG A 274 4.61 -18.31 -4.21
CA ARG A 274 3.82 -19.08 -5.20
C ARG A 274 3.31 -20.42 -4.68
N LEU A 275 3.92 -20.98 -3.65
CA LEU A 275 3.53 -22.26 -3.06
C LEU A 275 2.49 -22.11 -1.93
N ILE A 276 2.14 -20.87 -1.53
CA ILE A 276 1.05 -20.63 -0.60
C ILE A 276 -0.25 -20.71 -1.42
N THR A 277 -1.01 -21.81 -1.24
CA THR A 277 -2.35 -21.94 -1.82
C THR A 277 -3.32 -21.01 -1.09
N ASP A 278 -4.28 -20.42 -1.82
CA ASP A 278 -5.31 -19.54 -1.25
C ASP A 278 -6.29 -20.29 -0.29
N ASP A 279 -6.23 -21.62 -0.25
CA ASP A 279 -6.99 -22.45 0.66
C ASP A 279 -6.30 -22.46 2.03
N GLY A 280 -6.91 -21.80 3.02
CA GLY A 280 -6.46 -21.79 4.42
C GLY A 280 -6.55 -23.17 5.12
N SER A 281 -6.20 -24.24 4.44
CA SER A 281 -6.00 -25.56 5.03
C SER A 281 -4.52 -25.70 5.41
N ASP A 282 -4.24 -25.47 6.68
CA ASP A 282 -3.01 -25.93 7.33
C ASP A 282 -2.98 -27.47 7.21
N ASP A 283 -2.30 -27.99 6.19
CA ASP A 283 -1.85 -29.38 6.21
C ASP A 283 -0.74 -29.48 7.26
N GLU A 284 -1.13 -29.88 8.47
CA GLU A 284 -0.18 -30.38 9.47
C GLU A 284 0.65 -31.50 8.83
N PRO A 285 1.99 -31.46 8.92
CA PRO A 285 2.79 -32.58 8.48
C PRO A 285 2.49 -33.76 9.43
N SER A 286 1.77 -34.74 8.89
CA SER A 286 1.59 -36.05 9.56
C SER A 286 2.93 -36.57 10.05
N SER A 287 3.03 -36.67 11.35
CA SER A 287 4.09 -37.40 12.03
C SER A 287 4.03 -38.88 11.61
N VAL A 288 4.94 -39.32 10.74
CA VAL A 288 5.21 -40.73 10.57
C VAL A 288 6.33 -41.12 11.58
N MET A 289 5.90 -41.58 12.74
CA MET A 289 6.69 -42.49 13.55
C MET A 289 6.82 -43.82 12.81
N ARG A 290 8.02 -44.22 12.51
CA ARG A 290 8.56 -45.59 12.76
C ARG A 290 10.08 -45.57 12.69
#